data_a8828663673ffa282964374bb3e63bdd
#
_entry.id   a8828663673ffa282964374bb3e63bdd
#
_cell.length_a   1.000
_cell.length_b   1.000
_cell.length_c   1.000
_cell.angle_alpha   90.00
_cell.angle_beta   90.00
_cell.angle_gamma   90.00
#
_symmetry.space_group_name_H-M   'P 1'
#
loop_
_entity.id
_entity.type
_entity.pdbx_description
1 polymer ?
#
loop_
_entity_poly.entity_id
_entity_poly.type
_entity_poly.pdbx_seq_one_letter_code
_entity_poly.pdbx_strand_id
1 'polypeptide(L)'
;IKRDWLRFADFLGKDTLAKEIVEQGVLGVSDVLDLYDEFPGVFEWFRFRKEYIEDVVKVFASAVREEGGRGTIVGANVLSPWWSLLAGQSYRAFSKVLDVIEPMLYFDWMQWEGLTAVKELSRAYGVDKNLLTKFYYVAMGLNALVKPRGFDETRLSGLPAHSIEASLRKIASWNVGGAKIWPVIIVKKTDIIHELLRERLSNTSMADR
;
A
#
# COMPACT_ATOMS: atom_id res chain seq x y z
N ILE A 1 11.86 0.70 -20.75
CA ILE A 1 11.01 0.20 -19.63
C ILE A 1 11.31 -1.28 -19.37
N LYS A 2 11.00 -2.24 -20.26
CA LYS A 2 11.19 -3.67 -20.02
C LYS A 2 12.64 -4.02 -19.65
N ARG A 3 13.62 -3.47 -20.37
CA ARG A 3 15.04 -3.70 -20.09
C ARG A 3 15.43 -3.24 -18.68
N ASP A 4 14.95 -2.06 -18.27
CA ASP A 4 15.30 -1.50 -16.96
C ASP A 4 14.63 -2.27 -15.83
N TRP A 5 13.41 -2.79 -16.04
CA TRP A 5 12.79 -3.71 -15.08
C TRP A 5 13.57 -5.00 -14.88
N LEU A 6 14.10 -5.58 -15.98
CA LEU A 6 14.94 -6.80 -15.88
C LEU A 6 16.27 -6.50 -15.17
N ARG A 7 16.91 -5.36 -15.49
CA ARG A 7 18.13 -4.92 -14.80
C ARG A 7 17.89 -4.62 -13.32
N PHE A 8 16.77 -3.99 -13.00
CA PHE A 8 16.38 -3.70 -11.63
C PHE A 8 16.15 -4.98 -10.81
N ALA A 9 15.51 -5.99 -11.38
CA ALA A 9 15.36 -7.28 -10.72
C ALA A 9 16.71 -7.99 -10.48
N ASP A 10 17.63 -7.91 -11.45
CA ASP A 10 18.99 -8.45 -11.34
C ASP A 10 19.82 -7.69 -10.27
N PHE A 11 19.67 -6.36 -10.24
CA PHE A 11 20.26 -5.48 -9.23
C PHE A 11 19.85 -5.88 -7.81
N LEU A 12 18.57 -6.10 -7.56
CA LEU A 12 18.08 -6.49 -6.22
C LEU A 12 18.72 -7.78 -5.69
N GLY A 13 19.22 -8.64 -6.58
CA GLY A 13 19.84 -9.91 -6.22
C GLY A 13 21.35 -9.90 -6.10
N LYS A 14 22.01 -9.00 -6.78
CA LYS A 14 23.47 -9.04 -6.95
C LYS A 14 24.20 -7.82 -6.44
N ASP A 15 23.48 -6.71 -6.25
CA ASP A 15 24.12 -5.43 -5.98
C ASP A 15 24.36 -5.19 -4.48
N THR A 16 25.48 -4.58 -4.16
CA THR A 16 25.84 -4.14 -2.82
C THR A 16 24.89 -3.06 -2.31
N LEU A 17 24.45 -2.13 -3.19
CA LEU A 17 23.54 -1.04 -2.81
C LEU A 17 22.21 -1.56 -2.24
N ALA A 18 21.62 -2.59 -2.85
CA ALA A 18 20.39 -3.19 -2.32
C ALA A 18 20.59 -3.78 -0.91
N LYS A 19 21.76 -4.35 -0.65
CA LYS A 19 22.13 -4.86 0.67
C LYS A 19 22.34 -3.73 1.67
N GLU A 20 23.06 -2.68 1.27
CA GLU A 20 23.29 -1.49 2.09
C GLU A 20 21.99 -0.81 2.49
N ILE A 21 21.05 -0.60 1.54
CA ILE A 21 19.70 -0.05 1.83
C ILE A 21 18.97 -0.91 2.87
N VAL A 22 19.06 -2.23 2.74
CA VAL A 22 18.43 -3.15 3.69
C VAL A 22 19.12 -3.10 5.06
N GLU A 23 20.43 -3.00 5.12
CA GLU A 23 21.21 -2.92 6.37
C GLU A 23 20.97 -1.59 7.08
N GLN A 24 20.94 -0.49 6.37
CA GLN A 24 20.61 0.83 6.90
C GLN A 24 19.13 0.92 7.35
N GLY A 25 18.25 0.13 6.75
CA GLY A 25 16.82 0.13 7.04
C GLY A 25 16.10 1.41 6.58
N VAL A 26 16.72 2.20 5.69
CA VAL A 26 16.16 3.44 5.14
C VAL A 26 16.63 3.60 3.70
N LEU A 27 15.75 4.17 2.87
CA LEU A 27 16.08 4.60 1.51
C LEU A 27 16.29 6.11 1.56
N GLY A 28 17.53 6.54 1.40
CA GLY A 28 17.90 7.95 1.39
C GLY A 28 17.57 8.64 0.06
N VAL A 29 17.64 9.96 0.03
CA VAL A 29 17.43 10.72 -1.22
C VAL A 29 18.50 10.40 -2.26
N SER A 30 19.76 10.23 -1.84
CA SER A 30 20.84 9.81 -2.72
C SER A 30 20.55 8.47 -3.38
N ASP A 31 20.12 7.48 -2.59
CA ASP A 31 19.79 6.14 -3.09
C ASP A 31 18.66 6.18 -4.12
N VAL A 32 17.65 7.03 -3.89
CA VAL A 32 16.54 7.24 -4.86
C VAL A 32 17.05 7.86 -6.15
N LEU A 33 17.96 8.83 -6.08
CA LEU A 33 18.54 9.47 -7.26
C LEU A 33 19.43 8.50 -8.04
N ASP A 34 20.23 7.70 -7.35
CA ASP A 34 21.07 6.67 -7.97
C ASP A 34 20.20 5.60 -8.67
N LEU A 35 19.10 5.16 -8.01
CA LEU A 35 18.13 4.24 -8.63
C LEU A 35 17.44 4.87 -9.84
N TYR A 36 17.13 6.17 -9.80
CA TYR A 36 16.54 6.89 -10.93
C TYR A 36 17.50 6.95 -12.12
N ASP A 37 18.76 7.28 -11.89
CA ASP A 37 19.78 7.36 -12.94
C ASP A 37 20.08 5.98 -13.55
N GLU A 38 20.13 4.94 -12.72
CA GLU A 38 20.43 3.58 -13.17
C GLU A 38 19.24 2.90 -13.87
N PHE A 39 18.00 3.16 -13.39
CA PHE A 39 16.78 2.50 -13.87
C PHE A 39 15.67 3.49 -14.28
N PRO A 40 15.93 4.47 -15.16
CA PRO A 40 14.96 5.52 -15.46
C PRO A 40 13.63 4.98 -15.99
N GLY A 41 13.65 3.90 -16.77
CA GLY A 41 12.42 3.30 -17.29
C GLY A 41 11.48 2.69 -16.23
N VAL A 42 11.98 2.36 -15.03
CA VAL A 42 11.14 1.94 -13.89
C VAL A 42 10.35 3.14 -13.38
N PHE A 43 11.00 4.27 -13.18
CA PHE A 43 10.37 5.52 -12.70
C PHE A 43 9.43 6.12 -13.75
N GLU A 44 9.82 6.09 -15.03
CA GLU A 44 8.96 6.49 -16.15
C GLU A 44 7.67 5.66 -16.20
N TRP A 45 7.74 4.36 -15.92
CA TRP A 45 6.57 3.51 -15.83
C TRP A 45 5.62 3.94 -14.70
N PHE A 46 6.14 4.23 -13.51
CA PHE A 46 5.32 4.71 -12.40
C PHE A 46 4.71 6.08 -12.69
N ARG A 47 5.47 6.98 -13.33
CA ARG A 47 4.98 8.29 -13.77
C ARG A 47 3.84 8.14 -14.78
N PHE A 48 4.04 7.34 -15.82
CA PHE A 48 3.03 7.05 -16.83
C PHE A 48 1.75 6.48 -16.21
N ARG A 49 1.86 5.47 -15.34
CA ARG A 49 0.69 4.90 -14.66
C ARG A 49 -0.07 5.93 -13.85
N LYS A 50 0.64 6.75 -13.10
CA LYS A 50 0.05 7.81 -12.28
C LYS A 50 -0.73 8.79 -13.16
N GLU A 51 -0.12 9.35 -14.19
CA GLU A 51 -0.73 10.32 -15.09
C GLU A 51 -1.96 9.72 -15.80
N TYR A 52 -1.82 8.51 -16.32
CA TYR A 52 -2.91 7.82 -17.00
C TYR A 52 -4.12 7.58 -16.08
N ILE A 53 -3.89 7.08 -14.87
CA ILE A 53 -4.98 6.80 -13.91
C ILE A 53 -5.63 8.11 -13.42
N GLU A 54 -4.85 9.17 -13.21
CA GLU A 54 -5.39 10.50 -12.87
C GLU A 54 -6.33 11.01 -13.94
N ASP A 55 -5.96 10.89 -15.21
CA ASP A 55 -6.79 11.33 -16.34
C ASP A 55 -8.04 10.47 -16.49
N VAL A 56 -7.94 9.15 -16.35
CA VAL A 56 -9.12 8.27 -16.36
C VAL A 56 -10.10 8.65 -15.25
N VAL A 57 -9.62 8.90 -14.04
CA VAL A 57 -10.47 9.29 -12.90
C VAL A 57 -11.14 10.65 -13.15
N LYS A 58 -10.45 11.63 -13.72
CA LYS A 58 -11.02 12.93 -14.08
C LYS A 58 -12.16 12.78 -15.09
N VAL A 59 -11.91 12.05 -16.19
CA VAL A 59 -12.90 11.81 -17.22
C VAL A 59 -14.12 11.10 -16.67
N PHE A 60 -13.90 10.04 -15.88
CA PHE A 60 -14.98 9.29 -15.26
C PHE A 60 -15.80 10.15 -14.28
N ALA A 61 -15.15 10.93 -13.41
CA ALA A 61 -15.82 11.80 -12.47
C ALA A 61 -16.65 12.90 -13.17
N SER A 62 -16.15 13.44 -14.28
CA SER A 62 -16.90 14.41 -15.10
C SER A 62 -18.14 13.78 -15.72
N ALA A 63 -17.99 12.63 -16.37
CA ALA A 63 -19.10 11.92 -17.00
C ALA A 63 -20.21 11.54 -15.97
N VAL A 64 -19.82 11.03 -14.80
CA VAL A 64 -20.78 10.70 -13.75
C VAL A 64 -21.54 11.93 -13.25
N ARG A 65 -20.89 13.10 -13.15
CA ARG A 65 -21.56 14.34 -12.73
C ARG A 65 -22.48 14.91 -13.82
N GLU A 66 -22.09 14.79 -15.09
CA GLU A 66 -22.91 15.20 -16.22
C GLU A 66 -24.22 14.40 -16.29
N GLU A 67 -24.13 13.08 -16.18
CA GLU A 67 -25.29 12.18 -16.25
C GLU A 67 -26.10 12.14 -14.93
N GLY A 68 -25.44 12.20 -13.79
CA GLY A 68 -26.07 12.11 -12.47
C GLY A 68 -26.71 13.41 -11.98
N GLY A 69 -26.42 14.54 -12.64
CA GLY A 69 -26.97 15.85 -12.31
C GLY A 69 -26.35 16.50 -11.05
N ARG A 70 -26.94 17.62 -10.63
CA ARG A 70 -26.47 18.40 -9.47
C ARG A 70 -26.63 17.60 -8.19
N GLY A 71 -25.54 17.49 -7.42
CA GLY A 71 -25.52 16.80 -6.14
C GLY A 71 -25.02 15.36 -6.19
N THR A 72 -24.68 14.84 -7.37
CA THR A 72 -24.04 13.53 -7.49
C THR A 72 -22.67 13.54 -6.80
N ILE A 73 -22.53 12.62 -5.83
CA ILE A 73 -21.26 12.41 -5.11
C ILE A 73 -20.44 11.37 -5.86
N VAL A 74 -19.22 11.70 -6.20
CA VAL A 74 -18.28 10.80 -6.87
C VAL A 74 -17.19 10.39 -5.89
N GLY A 75 -17.09 9.09 -5.63
CA GLY A 75 -16.07 8.52 -4.76
C GLY A 75 -15.28 7.42 -5.46
N ALA A 76 -14.15 7.06 -4.86
CA ALA A 76 -13.35 5.92 -5.30
C ALA A 76 -12.68 5.21 -4.14
N ASN A 77 -12.63 3.87 -4.24
CA ASN A 77 -11.75 3.05 -3.43
C ASN A 77 -10.30 3.24 -3.89
N VAL A 78 -9.42 3.54 -2.95
CA VAL A 78 -8.00 3.80 -3.21
C VAL A 78 -7.17 2.88 -2.32
N LEU A 79 -6.14 2.28 -2.89
CA LEU A 79 -5.20 1.47 -2.13
C LEU A 79 -4.61 2.28 -0.97
N SER A 80 -4.20 1.61 0.08
CA SER A 80 -3.57 2.29 1.23
C SER A 80 -2.38 3.15 0.76
N PRO A 81 -2.01 4.20 1.49
CA PRO A 81 -0.99 5.17 1.06
C PRO A 81 0.39 4.55 0.81
N TRP A 82 0.63 3.35 1.31
CA TRP A 82 1.89 2.63 1.12
C TRP A 82 2.00 1.99 -0.27
N TRP A 83 0.88 1.62 -0.89
CA TRP A 83 0.82 0.95 -2.21
C TRP A 83 0.18 1.81 -3.31
N SER A 84 -0.54 2.86 -2.95
CA SER A 84 -1.36 3.63 -3.90
C SER A 84 -0.56 4.17 -5.09
N LEU A 85 0.62 4.73 -4.85
CA LEU A 85 1.45 5.29 -5.93
C LEU A 85 2.01 4.21 -6.85
N LEU A 86 2.29 3.00 -6.35
CA LEU A 86 2.68 1.87 -7.21
C LEU A 86 1.57 1.49 -8.18
N ALA A 87 0.32 1.65 -7.78
CA ALA A 87 -0.84 1.44 -8.64
C ALA A 87 -1.22 2.67 -9.48
N GLY A 88 -0.49 3.78 -9.38
CA GLY A 88 -0.81 5.04 -10.04
C GLY A 88 -1.91 5.85 -9.35
N GLN A 89 -2.33 5.44 -8.15
CA GLN A 89 -3.42 6.10 -7.41
C GLN A 89 -2.87 7.20 -6.50
N SER A 90 -2.97 8.44 -6.92
CA SER A 90 -2.48 9.60 -6.19
C SER A 90 -3.59 10.23 -5.34
N TYR A 91 -3.51 10.10 -4.03
CA TYR A 91 -4.41 10.80 -3.09
C TYR A 91 -4.44 12.31 -3.33
N ARG A 92 -3.29 12.91 -3.61
CA ARG A 92 -3.17 14.35 -3.88
C ARG A 92 -3.94 14.78 -5.13
N ALA A 93 -3.91 13.98 -6.19
CA ALA A 93 -4.64 14.26 -7.42
C ALA A 93 -6.13 13.95 -7.25
N PHE A 94 -6.45 12.78 -6.69
CA PHE A 94 -7.83 12.32 -6.50
C PHE A 94 -8.61 13.27 -5.58
N SER A 95 -7.99 13.81 -4.53
CA SER A 95 -8.66 14.74 -3.63
C SER A 95 -9.12 16.04 -4.28
N LYS A 96 -8.61 16.38 -5.46
CA LYS A 96 -9.02 17.56 -6.24
C LYS A 96 -10.20 17.27 -7.17
N VAL A 97 -10.51 16.01 -7.40
CA VAL A 97 -11.46 15.56 -8.42
C VAL A 97 -12.64 14.83 -7.79
N LEU A 98 -12.38 14.04 -6.74
CA LEU A 98 -13.39 13.23 -6.06
C LEU A 98 -13.96 13.97 -4.85
N ASP A 99 -15.22 13.69 -4.53
CA ASP A 99 -15.88 14.17 -3.32
C ASP A 99 -15.56 13.28 -2.13
N VAL A 100 -15.33 11.99 -2.38
CA VAL A 100 -15.02 10.98 -1.37
C VAL A 100 -13.86 10.11 -1.83
N ILE A 101 -12.92 9.87 -0.93
CA ILE A 101 -11.87 8.86 -1.10
C ILE A 101 -12.06 7.80 -0.01
N GLU A 102 -12.09 6.55 -0.42
CA GLU A 102 -12.26 5.39 0.45
C GLU A 102 -10.95 4.60 0.52
N PRO A 103 -10.03 4.96 1.44
CA PRO A 103 -8.79 4.24 1.61
C PRO A 103 -9.02 2.80 2.06
N MET A 104 -8.53 1.84 1.30
CA MET A 104 -8.57 0.43 1.66
C MET A 104 -7.46 0.12 2.66
N LEU A 105 -7.80 0.07 3.96
CA LEU A 105 -6.84 -0.15 5.05
C LEU A 105 -6.87 -1.60 5.58
N TYR A 106 -7.08 -2.56 4.70
CA TYR A 106 -6.99 -3.98 5.01
C TYR A 106 -5.60 -4.53 4.68
N PHE A 107 -4.69 -4.30 5.59
CA PHE A 107 -3.26 -4.54 5.41
C PHE A 107 -2.88 -6.00 5.23
N ASP A 108 -3.59 -6.94 5.82
CA ASP A 108 -3.30 -8.37 5.70
C ASP A 108 -3.31 -8.83 4.23
N TRP A 109 -4.31 -8.39 3.47
CA TRP A 109 -4.40 -8.71 2.05
C TRP A 109 -3.31 -8.03 1.22
N MET A 110 -3.06 -6.75 1.47
CA MET A 110 -2.03 -5.99 0.75
C MET A 110 -0.63 -6.50 1.06
N GLN A 111 -0.37 -6.88 2.31
CA GLN A 111 0.87 -7.52 2.69
C GLN A 111 1.03 -8.87 1.99
N TRP A 112 -0.04 -9.65 1.90
CA TRP A 112 -0.03 -10.94 1.20
C TRP A 112 0.29 -10.77 -0.28
N GLU A 113 -0.30 -9.80 -0.97
CA GLU A 113 -0.01 -9.48 -2.37
C GLU A 113 1.45 -9.06 -2.57
N GLY A 114 1.97 -8.17 -1.73
CA GLY A 114 3.36 -7.74 -1.78
C GLY A 114 4.34 -8.90 -1.55
N LEU A 115 4.06 -9.75 -0.57
CA LEU A 115 4.89 -10.93 -0.31
C LEU A 115 4.75 -12.01 -1.40
N THR A 116 3.61 -12.09 -2.06
CA THR A 116 3.45 -12.95 -3.23
C THR A 116 4.34 -12.45 -4.37
N ALA A 117 4.38 -11.15 -4.65
CA ALA A 117 5.30 -10.57 -5.63
C ALA A 117 6.77 -10.82 -5.26
N VAL A 118 7.16 -10.68 -4.00
CA VAL A 118 8.50 -11.02 -3.49
C VAL A 118 8.83 -12.49 -3.76
N LYS A 119 7.91 -13.41 -3.49
CA LYS A 119 8.09 -14.84 -3.75
C LYS A 119 8.30 -15.14 -5.23
N GLU A 120 7.49 -14.55 -6.09
CA GLU A 120 7.60 -14.76 -7.54
C GLU A 120 8.90 -14.16 -8.11
N LEU A 121 9.32 -12.99 -7.66
CA LEU A 121 10.61 -12.39 -8.02
C LEU A 121 11.78 -13.25 -7.55
N SER A 122 11.75 -13.73 -6.30
CA SER A 122 12.76 -14.65 -5.78
C SER A 122 12.88 -15.90 -6.63
N ARG A 123 11.75 -16.49 -7.03
CA ARG A 123 11.71 -17.68 -7.87
C ARG A 123 12.21 -17.43 -9.28
N ALA A 124 11.82 -16.30 -9.89
CA ALA A 124 12.13 -15.98 -11.27
C ALA A 124 13.60 -15.62 -11.48
N TYR A 125 14.22 -14.99 -10.49
CA TYR A 125 15.57 -14.41 -10.61
C TYR A 125 16.60 -15.03 -9.66
N GLY A 126 16.22 -16.02 -8.84
CA GLY A 126 17.13 -16.69 -7.90
C GLY A 126 17.60 -15.82 -6.74
N VAL A 127 16.88 -14.73 -6.44
CA VAL A 127 17.23 -13.78 -5.38
C VAL A 127 16.76 -14.30 -4.03
N ASP A 128 17.53 -14.06 -2.96
CA ASP A 128 17.12 -14.42 -1.60
C ASP A 128 15.80 -13.74 -1.20
N LYS A 129 14.79 -14.53 -0.87
CA LYS A 129 13.45 -14.03 -0.53
C LYS A 129 13.42 -13.18 0.74
N ASN A 130 14.35 -13.42 1.68
CA ASN A 130 14.43 -12.62 2.92
C ASN A 130 15.03 -11.25 2.63
N LEU A 131 16.04 -11.17 1.76
CA LEU A 131 16.59 -9.92 1.27
C LEU A 131 15.51 -9.10 0.54
N LEU A 132 14.79 -9.70 -0.40
CA LEU A 132 13.70 -9.04 -1.12
C LEU A 132 12.58 -8.59 -0.19
N THR A 133 12.23 -9.37 0.83
CA THR A 133 11.23 -8.98 1.83
C THR A 133 11.68 -7.72 2.58
N LYS A 134 12.91 -7.68 3.05
CA LYS A 134 13.47 -6.51 3.75
C LYS A 134 13.52 -5.30 2.84
N PHE A 135 14.02 -5.47 1.61
CA PHE A 135 14.05 -4.40 0.62
C PHE A 135 12.64 -3.85 0.32
N TYR A 136 11.67 -4.73 0.11
CA TYR A 136 10.27 -4.35 -0.08
C TYR A 136 9.75 -3.47 1.07
N TYR A 137 10.02 -3.86 2.32
CA TYR A 137 9.59 -3.08 3.48
C TYR A 137 10.25 -1.71 3.57
N VAL A 138 11.54 -1.62 3.25
CA VAL A 138 12.27 -0.34 3.19
C VAL A 138 11.75 0.53 2.06
N ALA A 139 11.66 -0.01 0.85
CA ALA A 139 11.21 0.72 -0.33
C ALA A 139 9.77 1.24 -0.19
N MET A 140 8.91 0.49 0.49
CA MET A 140 7.52 0.90 0.77
C MET A 140 7.40 1.81 2.00
N GLY A 141 8.46 2.01 2.77
CA GLY A 141 8.42 2.74 4.03
C GLY A 141 7.69 2.01 5.17
N LEU A 142 7.40 0.72 5.00
CA LEU A 142 6.71 -0.11 6.00
C LEU A 142 7.60 -0.45 7.20
N ASN A 143 8.91 -0.38 7.03
CA ASN A 143 9.89 -0.59 8.09
C ASN A 143 9.78 0.45 9.22
N ALA A 144 9.19 1.61 8.96
CA ALA A 144 8.84 2.59 9.99
C ALA A 144 7.69 2.11 10.90
N LEU A 145 6.87 1.16 10.45
CA LEU A 145 5.74 0.60 11.18
C LEU A 145 6.11 -0.69 11.90
N VAL A 146 6.88 -1.53 11.25
CA VAL A 146 7.32 -2.82 11.77
C VAL A 146 8.66 -3.21 11.15
N LYS A 147 9.59 -3.70 11.97
CA LYS A 147 10.85 -4.23 11.45
C LYS A 147 10.57 -5.51 10.65
N PRO A 148 10.97 -5.56 9.38
CA PRO A 148 10.82 -6.77 8.59
C PRO A 148 11.73 -7.86 9.16
N ARG A 149 11.15 -9.02 9.38
CA ARG A 149 11.87 -10.25 9.73
C ARG A 149 12.15 -11.04 8.45
N GLY A 150 12.32 -12.34 8.55
CA GLY A 150 12.33 -13.19 7.35
C GLY A 150 10.97 -13.25 6.66
N PHE A 151 10.95 -13.75 5.43
CA PHE A 151 9.73 -13.85 4.61
C PHE A 151 8.57 -14.54 5.33
N ASP A 152 8.83 -15.73 5.90
CA ASP A 152 7.79 -16.55 6.51
C ASP A 152 7.26 -15.92 7.82
N GLU A 153 8.13 -15.34 8.65
CA GLU A 153 7.73 -14.63 9.87
C GLU A 153 6.91 -13.37 9.55
N THR A 154 7.34 -12.60 8.55
CA THR A 154 6.64 -11.40 8.10
C THR A 154 5.24 -11.74 7.59
N ARG A 155 5.09 -12.85 6.86
CA ARG A 155 3.81 -13.33 6.36
C ARG A 155 2.82 -13.66 7.47
N LEU A 156 3.31 -14.13 8.61
CA LEU A 156 2.48 -14.54 9.75
C LEU A 156 2.14 -13.40 10.70
N SER A 157 3.00 -12.36 10.77
CA SER A 157 2.86 -11.31 11.80
C SER A 157 1.81 -10.25 11.50
N GLY A 158 1.46 -10.04 10.20
CA GLY A 158 0.58 -8.92 9.80
C GLY A 158 1.21 -7.54 10.07
N LEU A 159 0.48 -6.47 9.75
CA LEU A 159 0.85 -5.12 10.14
C LEU A 159 0.13 -4.73 11.44
N PRO A 160 0.79 -4.02 12.36
CA PRO A 160 0.20 -3.66 13.65
C PRO A 160 -0.92 -2.61 13.49
N ALA A 161 -1.86 -2.57 14.44
CA ALA A 161 -3.03 -1.70 14.39
C ALA A 161 -2.68 -0.20 14.24
N HIS A 162 -1.56 0.26 14.81
CA HIS A 162 -1.11 1.66 14.65
C HIS A 162 -0.76 2.01 13.19
N SER A 163 -0.62 1.03 12.31
CA SER A 163 -0.45 1.25 10.86
C SER A 163 -1.68 1.94 10.24
N ILE A 164 -2.87 1.73 10.80
CA ILE A 164 -4.10 2.42 10.38
C ILE A 164 -3.97 3.91 10.67
N GLU A 165 -3.58 4.26 11.89
CA GLU A 165 -3.39 5.65 12.29
C GLU A 165 -2.32 6.35 11.44
N ALA A 166 -1.16 5.70 11.25
CA ALA A 166 -0.09 6.23 10.41
C ALA A 166 -0.55 6.46 8.96
N SER A 167 -1.36 5.53 8.42
CA SER A 167 -1.96 5.67 7.09
C SER A 167 -2.91 6.85 7.00
N LEU A 168 -3.79 7.02 7.98
CA LEU A 168 -4.74 8.14 8.01
C LEU A 168 -4.03 9.49 8.12
N ARG A 169 -2.99 9.60 8.94
CA ARG A 169 -2.16 10.81 9.03
C ARG A 169 -1.49 11.14 7.68
N LYS A 170 -0.95 10.14 6.99
CA LYS A 170 -0.33 10.30 5.67
C LYS A 170 -1.36 10.74 4.62
N ILE A 171 -2.54 10.12 4.60
CA ILE A 171 -3.65 10.51 3.71
C ILE A 171 -4.09 11.95 3.98
N ALA A 172 -4.26 12.32 5.24
CA ALA A 172 -4.64 13.68 5.61
C ALA A 172 -3.64 14.73 5.09
N SER A 173 -2.33 14.44 5.14
CA SER A 173 -1.30 15.33 4.60
C SER A 173 -1.32 15.46 3.08
N TRP A 174 -1.90 14.49 2.38
CA TRP A 174 -2.02 14.47 0.93
C TRP A 174 -3.37 14.92 0.39
N ASN A 175 -4.37 15.07 1.27
CA ASN A 175 -5.73 15.49 0.91
C ASN A 175 -5.82 17.02 0.70
N VAL A 176 -5.13 17.51 -0.32
CA VAL A 176 -5.02 18.95 -0.61
C VAL A 176 -6.28 19.54 -1.27
N GLY A 177 -7.15 18.71 -1.83
CA GLY A 177 -8.41 19.10 -2.48
C GLY A 177 -9.62 19.06 -1.54
N GLY A 178 -9.46 18.55 -0.33
CA GLY A 178 -10.53 18.54 0.69
C GLY A 178 -11.59 17.45 0.51
N ALA A 179 -11.31 16.37 -0.25
CA ALA A 179 -12.21 15.23 -0.35
C ALA A 179 -12.51 14.62 1.03
N LYS A 180 -13.72 14.11 1.25
CA LYS A 180 -14.06 13.36 2.46
C LYS A 180 -13.29 12.04 2.46
N ILE A 181 -12.74 11.66 3.61
CA ILE A 181 -12.00 10.39 3.75
C ILE A 181 -12.89 9.41 4.53
N TRP A 182 -13.29 8.33 3.85
CA TRP A 182 -14.10 7.25 4.41
C TRP A 182 -13.28 5.94 4.40
N PRO A 183 -12.48 5.66 5.44
CA PRO A 183 -11.60 4.50 5.44
C PRO A 183 -12.39 3.19 5.47
N VAL A 184 -11.99 2.25 4.62
CA VAL A 184 -12.51 0.88 4.60
C VAL A 184 -11.56 0.00 5.41
N ILE A 185 -12.05 -0.57 6.50
CA ILE A 185 -11.30 -1.42 7.42
C ILE A 185 -11.94 -2.80 7.40
N ILE A 186 -11.14 -3.85 7.19
CA ILE A 186 -11.61 -5.22 7.38
C ILE A 186 -11.40 -5.60 8.84
N VAL A 187 -12.49 -5.86 9.53
CA VAL A 187 -12.46 -6.49 10.85
C VAL A 187 -12.60 -8.00 10.64
N LYS A 188 -11.65 -8.78 11.12
CA LYS A 188 -11.68 -10.24 10.98
C LYS A 188 -12.97 -10.77 11.64
N LYS A 189 -13.80 -11.42 10.86
CA LYS A 189 -15.09 -11.98 11.29
C LYS A 189 -14.97 -12.92 12.51
N THR A 190 -13.83 -13.60 12.64
CA THR A 190 -13.51 -14.48 13.78
C THR A 190 -13.40 -13.71 15.10
N ASP A 191 -12.79 -12.53 15.09
CA ASP A 191 -12.55 -11.78 16.34
C ASP A 191 -13.86 -11.17 16.86
N ILE A 192 -14.71 -10.63 15.97
CA ILE A 192 -16.03 -10.11 16.31
C ILE A 192 -16.96 -11.23 16.82
N ILE A 193 -16.97 -12.39 16.17
CA ILE A 193 -17.82 -13.51 16.58
C ILE A 193 -17.38 -14.03 17.95
N HIS A 194 -16.06 -14.13 18.20
CA HIS A 194 -15.55 -14.55 19.51
C HIS A 194 -15.86 -13.51 20.60
N GLU A 195 -15.78 -12.23 20.31
CA GLU A 195 -16.10 -11.17 21.26
C GLU A 195 -17.61 -11.11 21.56
N LEU A 196 -18.46 -11.16 20.53
CA LEU A 196 -19.92 -11.23 20.67
C LEU A 196 -20.39 -12.50 21.37
N LEU A 197 -19.73 -13.64 21.14
CA LEU A 197 -20.03 -14.89 21.85
C LEU A 197 -19.58 -14.82 23.31
N ARG A 198 -18.44 -14.19 23.63
CA ARG A 198 -18.00 -13.96 25.02
C ARG A 198 -18.96 -13.05 25.77
N GLU A 199 -19.41 -11.94 25.17
CA GLU A 199 -20.41 -11.06 25.77
C GLU A 199 -21.76 -11.76 26.00
N ARG A 200 -22.24 -12.54 25.04
CA ARG A 200 -23.50 -13.31 25.22
C ARG A 200 -23.37 -14.37 26.31
N LEU A 201 -22.28 -15.11 26.37
CA LEU A 201 -22.05 -16.13 27.38
C LEU A 201 -21.87 -15.53 28.78
N SER A 202 -21.26 -14.34 28.91
CA SER A 202 -21.16 -13.63 30.18
C SER A 202 -22.49 -13.09 30.67
N ASN A 203 -23.35 -12.63 29.75
CA ASN A 203 -24.66 -12.09 30.07
C ASN A 203 -25.71 -13.21 30.40
N THR A 204 -25.57 -14.41 29.82
CA THR A 204 -26.43 -15.55 30.14
C THR A 204 -26.14 -16.14 31.53
N SER A 205 -24.90 -16.06 31.99
CA SER A 205 -24.51 -16.54 33.32
C SER A 205 -24.98 -15.64 34.47
N MET A 206 -25.42 -14.42 34.20
CA MET A 206 -26.02 -13.50 35.19
C MET A 206 -27.53 -13.53 35.25
N ALA A 207 -28.20 -14.13 34.26
CA ALA A 207 -29.67 -14.22 34.24
C ALA A 207 -30.23 -15.46 34.97
N ASP A 208 -29.37 -16.40 35.34
CA ASP A 208 -29.72 -17.65 36.06
C ASP A 208 -29.26 -17.65 37.53
N ARG A 209 -29.05 -16.46 38.11
CA ARG A 209 -28.86 -16.25 39.55
C ARG A 209 -29.86 -15.19 40.03
#